data_6deb79510d7bb6e31ab0afaa51c2658d
#
_entry.id   6deb79510d7bb6e31ab0afaa51c2658d
#
_cell.length_a   1.000
_cell.length_b   1.000
_cell.length_c   1.000
_cell.angle_alpha   90.00
_cell.angle_beta   90.00
_cell.angle_gamma   90.00
#
_symmetry.space_group_name_H-M   'P 1'
#
loop_
_entity.id
_entity.type
_entity.pdbx_description
1 polymer ?
#
loop_
_entity_poly.entity_id
_entity_poly.type
_entity_poly.pdbx_seq_one_letter_code
_entity_poly.pdbx_strand_id
1 'polypeptide(L)'
;MRVNAGDCDRGPGRLGFRADDPSLTPYAGLAIVGEFARRTRLVELVDAELSAARGVRAVKARRRGLSPGALVVSLAECQIAGAECFDDIENVRADRAGAALRAVAGTPSAPTARQLCRRYRRTHIRAIERALARVGDRVDRELGRDPGDEVTFDLDATETEVYGHGASQRGATRSHSGALAYQSYVVTWAERGRALTSQLEGGHRARITAAESVRMIARAQELLPAGHGPVTARVDSGFYSAELMTGLRAKQVRFSMSAPRTTRMWRAMRAIPEQAWADAIEMHGAQVAETELAPSDWGHEPLRLIVRRVSVSAEEIHRGCARARRRSTIPADQLQMVLDGQLDSTYAYSFIVTDIPASEKTTIEVEHFHRQRAQIEERFKDAKLGQPLRHLPSGDINANRVWLTAALMALNITAILCDLSPAAAASGQAPDNDTPLRRHAKALRRILFCVPARVIRTARQITLRLPDSFRYLDTFQQTYDNVYALG
;
A
#
# COMPACT_ATOMS: atom_id res chain seq x y z
N MET A 1 -42.59 9.01 16.93
CA MET A 1 -43.28 7.78 17.40
C MET A 1 -42.52 7.27 18.62
N ARG A 2 -43.07 7.37 19.82
CA ARG A 2 -42.43 6.85 21.05
C ARG A 2 -42.63 5.34 21.05
N VAL A 3 -41.55 4.58 20.92
CA VAL A 3 -41.59 3.12 21.13
C VAL A 3 -41.82 2.89 22.63
N ASN A 4 -42.95 2.27 22.98
CA ASN A 4 -43.24 1.91 24.35
C ASN A 4 -42.26 0.84 24.83
N ALA A 5 -41.57 1.08 25.92
CA ALA A 5 -40.59 0.20 26.54
C ALA A 5 -41.13 -1.19 26.98
N GLY A 6 -42.40 -1.45 26.82
CA GLY A 6 -43.07 -2.73 27.17
C GLY A 6 -43.04 -3.79 26.05
N ASP A 7 -42.64 -3.45 24.82
CA ASP A 7 -42.67 -4.39 23.68
C ASP A 7 -41.33 -5.09 23.39
N CYS A 8 -40.26 -4.76 24.13
CA CYS A 8 -38.93 -5.35 23.94
C CYS A 8 -38.77 -6.76 24.56
N ASP A 9 -39.68 -7.24 25.37
CA ASP A 9 -39.54 -8.52 26.09
C ASP A 9 -40.08 -9.74 25.33
N ARG A 10 -40.76 -9.53 24.21
CA ARG A 10 -41.15 -10.63 23.32
C ARG A 10 -40.21 -10.60 22.09
N GLY A 11 -39.22 -11.47 22.11
CA GLY A 11 -38.38 -11.71 20.93
C GLY A 11 -39.25 -11.95 19.68
N PRO A 12 -38.77 -11.65 18.47
CA PRO A 12 -39.54 -11.92 17.26
C PRO A 12 -39.92 -13.38 17.24
N GLY A 13 -41.18 -13.68 16.92
CA GLY A 13 -41.67 -15.05 16.72
C GLY A 13 -40.76 -15.76 15.67
N ARG A 14 -41.11 -16.98 15.28
CA ARG A 14 -40.35 -17.76 14.29
C ARG A 14 -40.04 -16.91 13.04
N LEU A 15 -38.76 -16.69 12.76
CA LEU A 15 -38.30 -15.93 11.58
C LEU A 15 -38.56 -16.72 10.30
N GLY A 16 -39.15 -16.07 9.30
CA GLY A 16 -39.22 -16.57 7.94
C GLY A 16 -38.08 -15.99 7.08
N PHE A 17 -37.50 -16.80 6.20
CA PHE A 17 -36.41 -16.37 5.30
C PHE A 17 -36.90 -16.47 3.86
N ARG A 18 -36.67 -15.41 3.07
CA ARG A 18 -36.93 -15.37 1.63
C ARG A 18 -35.78 -14.71 0.91
N ALA A 19 -35.43 -15.16 -0.28
CA ALA A 19 -34.42 -14.59 -1.15
C ALA A 19 -35.09 -14.18 -2.48
N ASP A 20 -36.08 -13.32 -2.43
CA ASP A 20 -36.98 -12.98 -3.54
C ASP A 20 -36.93 -11.50 -3.95
N ASP A 21 -36.07 -10.67 -3.34
CA ASP A 21 -35.91 -9.27 -3.73
C ASP A 21 -34.71 -9.08 -4.70
N PRO A 22 -34.96 -8.95 -6.03
CA PRO A 22 -33.91 -8.79 -7.01
C PRO A 22 -33.28 -7.39 -7.03
N SER A 23 -33.79 -6.45 -6.23
CA SER A 23 -33.30 -5.07 -6.18
C SER A 23 -32.22 -4.84 -5.13
N LEU A 24 -32.00 -5.77 -4.24
CA LEU A 24 -31.04 -5.63 -3.15
C LEU A 24 -29.59 -5.82 -3.63
N THR A 25 -28.71 -4.93 -3.19
CA THR A 25 -27.24 -5.05 -3.32
C THR A 25 -26.58 -4.81 -1.97
N PRO A 26 -25.58 -5.61 -1.57
CA PRO A 26 -24.78 -5.35 -0.39
C PRO A 26 -23.61 -4.40 -0.70
N TYR A 27 -23.41 -3.98 -1.95
CA TYR A 27 -22.23 -3.29 -2.47
C TYR A 27 -22.60 -1.98 -3.17
N ALA A 28 -23.51 -1.18 -2.62
CA ALA A 28 -23.96 0.07 -3.25
C ALA A 28 -22.80 1.03 -3.56
N GLY A 29 -21.76 1.04 -2.74
CA GLY A 29 -20.60 1.90 -2.93
C GLY A 29 -19.70 1.54 -4.10
N LEU A 30 -19.87 0.36 -4.71
CA LEU A 30 -19.24 0.08 -6.01
C LEU A 30 -19.76 1.01 -7.12
N ALA A 31 -20.85 1.74 -6.89
CA ALA A 31 -21.28 2.83 -7.77
C ALA A 31 -20.23 3.94 -7.89
N ILE A 32 -19.58 4.29 -6.76
CA ILE A 32 -18.51 5.30 -6.72
C ILE A 32 -17.30 4.79 -7.51
N VAL A 33 -16.89 3.53 -7.29
CA VAL A 33 -15.78 2.89 -8.01
C VAL A 33 -16.07 2.77 -9.49
N GLY A 34 -17.29 2.37 -9.84
CA GLY A 34 -17.74 2.24 -11.21
C GLY A 34 -17.77 3.58 -11.95
N GLU A 35 -18.24 4.65 -11.29
CA GLU A 35 -18.22 6.00 -11.87
C GLU A 35 -16.79 6.50 -12.04
N PHE A 36 -15.92 6.32 -11.03
CA PHE A 36 -14.50 6.63 -11.13
C PHE A 36 -13.86 5.95 -12.34
N ALA A 37 -14.08 4.65 -12.52
CA ALA A 37 -13.51 3.90 -13.64
C ALA A 37 -14.05 4.40 -15.00
N ARG A 38 -15.32 4.80 -15.07
CA ARG A 38 -15.93 5.40 -16.30
C ARG A 38 -15.33 6.77 -16.60
N ARG A 39 -15.27 7.67 -15.62
CA ARG A 39 -14.75 9.04 -15.79
C ARG A 39 -13.27 9.02 -16.17
N THR A 40 -12.49 8.16 -15.55
CA THR A 40 -11.06 8.04 -15.88
C THR A 40 -10.79 7.15 -17.10
N ARG A 41 -11.81 6.50 -17.67
CA ARG A 41 -11.68 5.52 -18.76
C ARG A 41 -10.67 4.39 -18.41
N LEU A 42 -10.70 3.94 -17.15
CA LEU A 42 -9.70 3.03 -16.60
C LEU A 42 -9.60 1.73 -17.41
N VAL A 43 -10.74 1.12 -17.76
CA VAL A 43 -10.76 -0.16 -18.51
C VAL A 43 -10.12 0.01 -19.88
N GLU A 44 -10.48 1.07 -20.61
CA GLU A 44 -9.97 1.37 -21.93
C GLU A 44 -8.48 1.69 -21.91
N LEU A 45 -8.01 2.44 -20.91
CA LEU A 45 -6.60 2.75 -20.74
C LEU A 45 -5.78 1.47 -20.45
N VAL A 46 -6.27 0.58 -19.58
CA VAL A 46 -5.62 -0.70 -19.32
C VAL A 46 -5.59 -1.57 -20.57
N ASP A 47 -6.68 -1.66 -21.33
CA ASP A 47 -6.74 -2.43 -22.57
C ASP A 47 -5.81 -1.86 -23.65
N ALA A 48 -5.71 -0.55 -23.78
CA ALA A 48 -4.81 0.12 -24.71
C ALA A 48 -3.35 -0.18 -24.39
N GLU A 49 -2.94 -0.05 -23.12
CA GLU A 49 -1.58 -0.36 -22.68
C GLU A 49 -1.23 -1.86 -22.83
N LEU A 50 -2.19 -2.75 -22.53
CA LEU A 50 -2.02 -4.18 -22.74
C LEU A 50 -1.88 -4.54 -24.23
N SER A 51 -2.59 -3.85 -25.10
CA SER A 51 -2.51 -4.02 -26.56
C SER A 51 -1.21 -3.49 -27.14
N ALA A 52 -0.66 -2.44 -26.55
CA ALA A 52 0.63 -1.86 -26.92
C ALA A 52 1.84 -2.65 -26.39
N ALA A 53 1.64 -3.59 -25.48
CA ALA A 53 2.71 -4.40 -24.89
C ALA A 53 3.40 -5.29 -25.94
N ARG A 54 4.66 -4.98 -26.27
CA ARG A 54 5.44 -5.71 -27.28
C ARG A 54 6.19 -6.89 -26.68
N GLY A 55 6.53 -7.87 -27.52
CA GLY A 55 7.36 -9.02 -27.13
C GLY A 55 6.62 -10.09 -26.32
N VAL A 56 5.30 -9.99 -26.16
CA VAL A 56 4.48 -10.97 -25.45
C VAL A 56 3.23 -11.34 -26.25
N ARG A 57 2.77 -12.58 -26.07
CA ARG A 57 1.51 -13.03 -26.65
C ARG A 57 0.36 -12.31 -25.95
N ALA A 58 -0.64 -11.88 -26.72
CA ALA A 58 -1.87 -11.29 -26.16
C ALA A 58 -2.53 -12.22 -25.14
N VAL A 59 -3.05 -11.63 -24.07
CA VAL A 59 -3.73 -12.39 -23.00
C VAL A 59 -4.91 -13.18 -23.54
N LYS A 60 -5.64 -12.62 -24.51
CA LYS A 60 -6.76 -13.29 -25.22
C LYS A 60 -6.56 -13.22 -26.71
N ALA A 61 -6.73 -14.37 -27.36
CA ALA A 61 -6.71 -14.43 -28.82
C ALA A 61 -8.04 -14.01 -29.48
N ARG A 62 -9.15 -14.16 -28.75
CA ARG A 62 -10.50 -13.83 -29.24
C ARG A 62 -11.10 -12.67 -28.46
N ARG A 63 -11.81 -11.76 -29.12
CA ARG A 63 -12.44 -10.57 -28.50
C ARG A 63 -13.76 -10.87 -27.75
N ARG A 64 -14.21 -12.11 -27.62
CA ARG A 64 -15.47 -12.46 -26.96
C ARG A 64 -15.38 -12.33 -25.43
N GLY A 65 -16.45 -11.83 -24.79
CA GLY A 65 -16.55 -11.65 -23.33
C GLY A 65 -15.65 -10.52 -22.81
N LEU A 66 -15.32 -10.54 -21.53
CA LEU A 66 -14.52 -9.49 -20.88
C LEU A 66 -13.17 -9.27 -21.58
N SER A 67 -12.80 -8.01 -21.76
CA SER A 67 -11.45 -7.66 -22.19
C SER A 67 -10.42 -7.96 -21.09
N PRO A 68 -9.12 -8.04 -21.41
CA PRO A 68 -8.08 -8.22 -20.40
C PRO A 68 -8.08 -7.12 -19.34
N GLY A 69 -8.28 -5.84 -19.73
CA GLY A 69 -8.39 -4.72 -18.80
C GLY A 69 -9.62 -4.83 -17.90
N ALA A 70 -10.77 -5.16 -18.50
CA ALA A 70 -12.00 -5.39 -17.74
C ALA A 70 -11.84 -6.51 -16.69
N LEU A 71 -11.08 -7.57 -16.99
CA LEU A 71 -10.79 -8.62 -16.01
C LEU A 71 -10.05 -8.06 -14.78
N VAL A 72 -8.98 -7.30 -14.99
CA VAL A 72 -8.17 -6.77 -13.88
C VAL A 72 -8.94 -5.75 -13.06
N VAL A 73 -9.68 -4.85 -13.72
CA VAL A 73 -10.55 -3.87 -13.04
C VAL A 73 -11.65 -4.57 -12.25
N SER A 74 -12.29 -5.61 -12.80
CA SER A 74 -13.30 -6.40 -12.08
C SER A 74 -12.71 -7.10 -10.85
N LEU A 75 -11.48 -7.63 -10.93
CA LEU A 75 -10.79 -8.18 -9.76
C LEU A 75 -10.52 -7.11 -8.70
N ALA A 76 -10.09 -5.91 -9.10
CA ALA A 76 -9.89 -4.81 -8.15
C ALA A 76 -11.20 -4.39 -7.48
N GLU A 77 -12.32 -4.30 -8.22
CA GLU A 77 -13.65 -4.04 -7.64
C GLU A 77 -14.05 -5.11 -6.62
N CYS A 78 -13.86 -6.40 -6.96
CA CYS A 78 -14.15 -7.50 -6.04
C CYS A 78 -13.29 -7.41 -4.77
N GLN A 79 -12.02 -7.02 -4.89
CA GLN A 79 -11.12 -6.84 -3.76
C GLN A 79 -11.49 -5.62 -2.91
N ILE A 80 -11.94 -4.52 -3.51
CA ILE A 80 -12.53 -3.39 -2.78
C ILE A 80 -13.76 -3.86 -1.99
N ALA A 81 -14.60 -4.70 -2.57
CA ALA A 81 -15.75 -5.31 -1.90
C ALA A 81 -15.38 -6.35 -0.84
N GLY A 82 -14.12 -6.76 -0.73
CA GLY A 82 -13.64 -7.65 0.33
C GLY A 82 -13.27 -9.07 -0.12
N ALA A 83 -13.20 -9.35 -1.43
CA ALA A 83 -12.74 -10.66 -1.90
C ALA A 83 -11.28 -10.91 -1.50
N GLU A 84 -11.00 -12.02 -0.84
CA GLU A 84 -9.66 -12.44 -0.41
C GLU A 84 -9.08 -13.57 -1.29
N CYS A 85 -9.93 -14.22 -2.07
CA CYS A 85 -9.54 -15.27 -3.02
C CYS A 85 -10.39 -15.24 -4.30
N PHE A 86 -10.02 -16.07 -5.29
CA PHE A 86 -10.78 -16.12 -6.54
C PHE A 86 -12.22 -16.60 -6.35
N ASP A 87 -12.50 -17.44 -5.35
CA ASP A 87 -13.84 -17.96 -5.14
C ASP A 87 -14.78 -16.90 -4.55
N ASP A 88 -14.25 -15.92 -3.81
CA ASP A 88 -15.03 -14.82 -3.26
C ASP A 88 -15.61 -13.87 -4.32
N ILE A 89 -15.03 -13.85 -5.54
CA ILE A 89 -15.57 -13.03 -6.63
C ILE A 89 -16.99 -13.48 -7.04
N GLU A 90 -17.38 -14.72 -6.73
CA GLU A 90 -18.72 -15.21 -6.97
C GLU A 90 -19.77 -14.46 -6.17
N ASN A 91 -19.43 -13.91 -4.98
CA ASN A 91 -20.32 -13.08 -4.19
C ASN A 91 -20.70 -11.79 -4.93
N VAL A 92 -19.69 -11.11 -5.52
CA VAL A 92 -19.93 -9.91 -6.34
C VAL A 92 -20.63 -10.26 -7.64
N ARG A 93 -20.31 -11.43 -8.23
CA ARG A 93 -20.95 -11.92 -9.43
C ARG A 93 -22.43 -12.26 -9.22
N ALA A 94 -22.78 -12.79 -8.06
CA ALA A 94 -24.16 -13.11 -7.69
C ALA A 94 -25.03 -11.87 -7.45
N ASP A 95 -24.41 -10.70 -7.12
CA ASP A 95 -25.08 -9.43 -6.96
C ASP A 95 -25.56 -8.87 -8.32
N ARG A 96 -26.76 -9.27 -8.73
CA ARG A 96 -27.39 -8.83 -9.99
C ARG A 96 -27.86 -7.39 -9.95
N ALA A 97 -28.35 -6.93 -8.80
CA ALA A 97 -28.84 -5.57 -8.61
C ALA A 97 -27.71 -4.56 -8.81
N GLY A 98 -26.54 -4.81 -8.20
CA GLY A 98 -25.37 -3.96 -8.27
C GLY A 98 -24.60 -4.03 -9.61
N ALA A 99 -24.92 -4.98 -10.50
CA ALA A 99 -24.17 -5.18 -11.75
C ALA A 99 -24.04 -3.90 -12.60
N ALA A 100 -25.09 -3.07 -12.66
CA ALA A 100 -25.06 -1.82 -13.43
C ALA A 100 -24.30 -0.67 -12.76
N LEU A 101 -23.97 -0.82 -11.49
CA LEU A 101 -23.24 0.19 -10.71
C LEU A 101 -21.73 0.07 -10.91
N ARG A 102 -21.26 -1.11 -11.28
CA ARG A 102 -19.82 -1.45 -11.39
C ARG A 102 -19.21 -0.91 -12.68
N ALA A 103 -17.89 -0.75 -12.68
CA ALA A 103 -17.12 -0.42 -13.89
C ALA A 103 -17.29 -1.51 -14.96
N VAL A 104 -17.36 -2.76 -14.51
CA VAL A 104 -17.53 -3.93 -15.37
C VAL A 104 -18.80 -4.67 -14.98
N ALA A 105 -19.86 -4.54 -15.78
CA ALA A 105 -21.17 -5.13 -15.49
C ALA A 105 -21.13 -6.68 -15.39
N GLY A 106 -20.21 -7.33 -16.11
CA GLY A 106 -20.06 -8.79 -16.14
C GLY A 106 -18.86 -9.26 -15.32
N THR A 107 -19.03 -9.51 -14.02
CA THR A 107 -17.97 -10.15 -13.20
C THR A 107 -17.71 -11.57 -13.73
N PRO A 108 -16.43 -11.97 -13.99
CA PRO A 108 -16.11 -13.31 -14.47
C PRO A 108 -16.41 -14.36 -13.39
N SER A 109 -16.61 -15.61 -13.79
CA SER A 109 -16.60 -16.70 -12.82
C SER A 109 -15.19 -16.96 -12.28
N ALA A 110 -15.08 -17.46 -11.06
CA ALA A 110 -13.80 -17.77 -10.42
C ALA A 110 -12.88 -18.66 -11.28
N PRO A 111 -13.37 -19.77 -11.89
CA PRO A 111 -12.55 -20.59 -12.78
C PRO A 111 -12.05 -19.82 -14.01
N THR A 112 -12.90 -18.97 -14.61
CA THR A 112 -12.55 -18.17 -15.79
C THR A 112 -11.50 -17.13 -15.44
N ALA A 113 -11.68 -16.42 -14.32
CA ALA A 113 -10.70 -15.44 -13.82
C ALA A 113 -9.34 -16.10 -13.57
N ARG A 114 -9.32 -17.21 -12.85
CA ARG A 114 -8.11 -17.98 -12.54
C ARG A 114 -7.39 -18.46 -13.81
N GLN A 115 -8.13 -18.97 -14.80
CA GLN A 115 -7.56 -19.43 -16.08
C GLN A 115 -6.98 -18.27 -16.90
N LEU A 116 -7.67 -17.12 -16.98
CA LEU A 116 -7.19 -15.97 -17.75
C LEU A 116 -5.98 -15.33 -17.08
N CYS A 117 -5.96 -15.20 -15.76
CA CYS A 117 -4.84 -14.61 -15.01
C CYS A 117 -3.52 -15.35 -15.26
N ARG A 118 -3.53 -16.69 -15.47
CA ARG A 118 -2.32 -17.46 -15.82
C ARG A 118 -1.66 -17.03 -17.13
N ARG A 119 -2.37 -16.33 -18.01
CA ARG A 119 -1.86 -15.90 -19.33
C ARG A 119 -1.08 -14.59 -19.28
N TYR A 120 -1.23 -13.81 -18.21
CA TYR A 120 -0.47 -12.59 -18.05
C TYR A 120 1.02 -12.88 -17.81
N ARG A 121 1.85 -11.92 -18.19
CA ARG A 121 3.30 -11.94 -18.02
C ARG A 121 3.75 -10.62 -17.40
N ARG A 122 4.99 -10.54 -16.93
CA ARG A 122 5.55 -9.31 -16.33
C ARG A 122 5.37 -8.05 -17.21
N THR A 123 5.49 -8.21 -18.54
CA THR A 123 5.26 -7.10 -19.47
C THR A 123 3.82 -6.57 -19.43
N HIS A 124 2.83 -7.48 -19.25
CA HIS A 124 1.43 -7.07 -19.07
C HIS A 124 1.23 -6.34 -17.73
N ILE A 125 1.90 -6.76 -16.66
CA ILE A 125 1.84 -6.06 -15.37
C ILE A 125 2.37 -4.62 -15.52
N ARG A 126 3.52 -4.45 -16.18
CA ARG A 126 4.08 -3.13 -16.47
C ARG A 126 3.14 -2.24 -17.31
N ALA A 127 2.39 -2.84 -18.23
CA ALA A 127 1.38 -2.12 -19.01
C ALA A 127 0.23 -1.61 -18.10
N ILE A 128 -0.23 -2.42 -17.16
CA ILE A 128 -1.25 -2.02 -16.18
C ILE A 128 -0.71 -0.90 -15.27
N GLU A 129 0.53 -1.01 -14.80
CA GLU A 129 1.20 0.03 -14.01
C GLU A 129 1.21 1.38 -14.75
N ARG A 130 1.52 1.40 -16.06
CA ARG A 130 1.45 2.63 -16.88
C ARG A 130 0.04 3.21 -16.99
N ALA A 131 -0.97 2.36 -17.17
CA ALA A 131 -2.36 2.80 -17.20
C ALA A 131 -2.77 3.46 -15.88
N LEU A 132 -2.40 2.86 -14.74
CA LEU A 132 -2.68 3.40 -13.41
C LEU A 132 -1.97 4.74 -13.17
N ALA A 133 -0.72 4.87 -13.61
CA ALA A 133 0.02 6.13 -13.51
C ALA A 133 -0.67 7.26 -14.29
N ARG A 134 -1.14 6.98 -15.52
CA ARG A 134 -1.91 7.97 -16.33
C ARG A 134 -3.23 8.38 -15.67
N VAL A 135 -3.93 7.43 -15.05
CA VAL A 135 -5.15 7.75 -14.28
C VAL A 135 -4.81 8.65 -13.09
N GLY A 136 -3.74 8.29 -12.36
CA GLY A 136 -3.29 9.08 -11.23
C GLY A 136 -2.88 10.50 -11.61
N ASP A 137 -2.09 10.66 -12.68
CA ASP A 137 -1.65 11.95 -13.20
C ASP A 137 -2.84 12.84 -13.66
N ARG A 138 -3.84 12.24 -14.31
CA ARG A 138 -5.04 12.96 -14.69
C ARG A 138 -5.78 13.51 -13.47
N VAL A 139 -6.02 12.65 -12.46
CA VAL A 139 -6.70 13.06 -11.23
C VAL A 139 -5.90 14.11 -10.46
N ASP A 140 -4.57 13.98 -10.39
CA ASP A 140 -3.72 14.96 -9.70
C ASP A 140 -3.81 16.35 -10.37
N ARG A 141 -3.85 16.40 -11.71
CA ARG A 141 -4.07 17.67 -12.44
C ARG A 141 -5.45 18.26 -12.15
N GLU A 142 -6.50 17.45 -12.10
CA GLU A 142 -7.86 17.93 -11.79
C GLU A 142 -7.98 18.41 -10.33
N LEU A 143 -7.17 17.83 -9.41
CA LEU A 143 -7.05 18.30 -8.03
C LEU A 143 -6.10 19.50 -7.86
N GLY A 144 -5.52 20.03 -8.94
CA GLY A 144 -4.61 21.16 -8.92
C GLY A 144 -3.27 20.89 -8.23
N ARG A 145 -2.83 19.63 -8.17
CA ARG A 145 -1.55 19.26 -7.57
C ARG A 145 -0.38 19.60 -8.48
N ASP A 146 0.65 20.23 -7.91
CA ASP A 146 1.85 20.58 -8.66
C ASP A 146 2.67 19.30 -8.97
N PRO A 147 2.99 19.02 -10.24
CA PRO A 147 3.91 17.95 -10.57
C PRO A 147 5.35 18.23 -10.11
N GLY A 148 5.73 19.51 -9.94
CA GLY A 148 7.06 19.95 -9.50
C GLY A 148 7.37 19.71 -8.02
N ASP A 149 6.40 19.26 -7.22
CA ASP A 149 6.59 18.88 -5.83
C ASP A 149 7.66 17.77 -5.69
N GLU A 150 8.35 17.76 -4.54
CA GLU A 150 9.30 16.68 -4.20
C GLU A 150 8.58 15.33 -4.20
N VAL A 151 9.25 14.32 -4.74
CA VAL A 151 8.72 12.95 -4.85
C VAL A 151 9.48 12.01 -3.94
N THR A 152 8.78 11.33 -3.06
CA THR A 152 9.36 10.27 -2.24
C THR A 152 8.91 8.90 -2.71
N PHE A 153 9.87 8.04 -3.04
CA PHE A 153 9.64 6.62 -3.29
C PHE A 153 9.97 5.79 -2.06
N ASP A 154 9.01 5.01 -1.61
CA ASP A 154 9.27 3.97 -0.62
C ASP A 154 9.33 2.60 -1.30
N LEU A 155 10.48 1.95 -1.22
CA LEU A 155 10.65 0.56 -1.62
C LEU A 155 10.47 -0.34 -0.41
N ASP A 156 9.51 -1.24 -0.48
CA ASP A 156 9.24 -2.20 0.58
C ASP A 156 9.10 -3.64 0.05
N ALA A 157 9.38 -4.59 0.93
CA ALA A 157 9.30 -6.01 0.68
C ALA A 157 8.32 -6.68 1.65
N THR A 158 7.47 -7.53 1.11
CA THR A 158 6.44 -8.20 1.90
C THR A 158 6.42 -9.69 1.60
N GLU A 159 6.63 -10.51 2.64
CA GLU A 159 6.45 -11.96 2.57
C GLU A 159 4.98 -12.33 2.73
N THR A 160 4.50 -13.21 1.85
CA THR A 160 3.16 -13.78 1.92
C THR A 160 3.28 -15.30 1.93
N GLU A 161 3.00 -15.90 3.09
CA GLU A 161 2.96 -17.35 3.23
C GLU A 161 1.83 -17.94 2.41
N VAL A 162 2.06 -19.13 1.85
CA VAL A 162 1.07 -19.88 1.10
C VAL A 162 0.97 -21.29 1.65
N TYR A 163 -0.26 -21.76 1.74
CA TYR A 163 -0.58 -23.08 2.25
C TYR A 163 -0.79 -24.06 1.08
N GLY A 164 -0.41 -25.33 1.28
CA GLY A 164 -0.57 -26.39 0.30
C GLY A 164 0.73 -27.16 0.05
N HIS A 165 0.64 -28.25 -0.71
CA HIS A 165 1.80 -29.06 -1.06
C HIS A 165 2.57 -28.45 -2.22
N GLY A 166 3.91 -28.46 -2.14
CA GLY A 166 4.82 -27.75 -3.06
C GLY A 166 4.59 -27.94 -4.56
N ALA A 167 4.04 -29.10 -4.99
CA ALA A 167 3.70 -29.35 -6.39
C ALA A 167 2.52 -28.50 -6.92
N SER A 168 1.63 -28.03 -6.04
CA SER A 168 0.48 -27.19 -6.41
C SER A 168 0.78 -25.69 -6.41
N GLN A 169 1.93 -25.29 -5.84
CA GLN A 169 2.31 -23.89 -5.63
C GLN A 169 3.51 -23.52 -6.53
N ARG A 170 3.29 -23.48 -7.84
CA ARG A 170 4.35 -23.16 -8.82
C ARG A 170 4.89 -21.74 -8.63
N GLY A 171 6.16 -21.64 -8.24
CA GLY A 171 6.87 -20.39 -8.03
C GLY A 171 6.96 -19.95 -6.57
N ALA A 172 6.18 -20.53 -5.65
CA ALA A 172 6.44 -20.39 -4.22
C ALA A 172 7.67 -21.21 -3.84
N THR A 173 8.46 -20.70 -2.90
CA THR A 173 9.65 -21.37 -2.38
C THR A 173 9.77 -21.13 -0.88
N ARG A 174 10.60 -21.93 -0.19
CA ARG A 174 10.84 -21.75 1.23
C ARG A 174 11.53 -20.41 1.48
N SER A 175 10.98 -19.65 2.41
CA SER A 175 11.54 -18.37 2.86
C SER A 175 12.62 -18.59 3.94
N HIS A 176 13.21 -17.52 4.41
CA HIS A 176 14.15 -17.54 5.53
C HIS A 176 13.51 -18.04 6.85
N SER A 177 12.20 -17.90 6.99
CA SER A 177 11.44 -18.45 8.13
C SER A 177 11.14 -19.95 7.97
N GLY A 178 11.49 -20.56 6.82
CA GLY A 178 11.19 -21.95 6.48
C GLY A 178 9.79 -22.17 5.91
N ALA A 179 8.92 -21.16 5.95
CA ALA A 179 7.58 -21.23 5.38
C ALA A 179 7.61 -21.23 3.84
N LEU A 180 6.63 -21.89 3.20
CA LEU A 180 6.43 -21.79 1.77
C LEU A 180 5.79 -20.42 1.47
N ALA A 181 6.45 -19.57 0.70
CA ALA A 181 6.04 -18.19 0.53
C ALA A 181 6.33 -17.61 -0.86
N TYR A 182 5.68 -16.50 -1.15
CA TYR A 182 6.09 -15.53 -2.17
C TYR A 182 6.62 -14.27 -1.49
N GLN A 183 7.49 -13.57 -2.21
CA GLN A 183 7.99 -12.27 -1.81
C GLN A 183 7.50 -11.21 -2.81
N SER A 184 6.76 -10.23 -2.35
CA SER A 184 6.33 -9.08 -3.14
C SER A 184 7.17 -7.86 -2.79
N TYR A 185 7.58 -7.12 -3.82
CA TYR A 185 8.30 -5.85 -3.74
C TYR A 185 7.43 -4.78 -4.40
N VAL A 186 7.32 -3.63 -3.77
CA VAL A 186 6.49 -2.54 -4.29
C VAL A 186 7.23 -1.22 -4.10
N VAL A 187 7.19 -0.37 -5.11
CA VAL A 187 7.60 1.04 -5.01
C VAL A 187 6.32 1.86 -4.94
N THR A 188 6.21 2.66 -3.88
CA THR A 188 5.06 3.53 -3.63
C THR A 188 5.50 4.99 -3.69
N TRP A 189 4.67 5.84 -4.29
CA TRP A 189 4.78 7.29 -4.18
C TRP A 189 4.14 7.73 -2.86
N ALA A 190 4.98 8.15 -1.91
CA ALA A 190 4.58 8.36 -0.52
C ALA A 190 3.52 9.45 -0.37
N GLU A 191 3.72 10.61 -0.97
CA GLU A 191 2.82 11.78 -0.87
C GLU A 191 1.44 11.51 -1.45
N ARG A 192 1.37 10.67 -2.49
CA ARG A 192 0.11 10.27 -3.14
C ARG A 192 -0.47 8.97 -2.58
N GLY A 193 0.31 8.22 -1.81
CA GLY A 193 -0.09 6.92 -1.26
C GLY A 193 -0.42 5.87 -2.31
N ARG A 194 0.19 5.96 -3.49
CA ARG A 194 -0.09 5.10 -4.64
C ARG A 194 1.08 4.18 -4.94
N ALA A 195 0.79 2.91 -5.16
CA ALA A 195 1.76 1.96 -5.70
C ALA A 195 2.01 2.27 -7.18
N LEU A 196 3.29 2.39 -7.56
CA LEU A 196 3.71 2.65 -8.94
C LEU A 196 4.19 1.38 -9.63
N THR A 197 5.11 0.63 -9.02
CA THR A 197 5.67 -0.59 -9.59
C THR A 197 5.64 -1.73 -8.60
N SER A 198 5.52 -2.95 -9.13
CA SER A 198 5.51 -4.16 -8.31
C SER A 198 6.30 -5.30 -8.94
N GLN A 199 6.77 -6.23 -8.09
CA GLN A 199 7.42 -7.45 -8.50
C GLN A 199 7.08 -8.58 -7.52
N LEU A 200 6.66 -9.74 -8.03
CA LEU A 200 6.38 -10.95 -7.23
C LEU A 200 7.40 -12.02 -7.56
N GLU A 201 8.09 -12.52 -6.53
CA GLU A 201 9.12 -13.56 -6.61
C GLU A 201 8.82 -14.71 -5.63
N GLY A 202 9.57 -15.82 -5.76
CA GLY A 202 9.50 -16.89 -4.78
C GLY A 202 10.11 -16.49 -3.44
N GLY A 203 9.70 -17.16 -2.36
CA GLY A 203 10.09 -16.82 -0.98
C GLY A 203 11.59 -16.94 -0.68
N HIS A 204 12.33 -17.79 -1.44
CA HIS A 204 13.80 -17.89 -1.31
C HIS A 204 14.52 -16.59 -1.67
N ARG A 205 13.86 -15.71 -2.42
CA ARG A 205 14.38 -14.39 -2.75
C ARG A 205 13.91 -13.38 -1.71
N ALA A 206 14.35 -13.56 -0.47
CA ALA A 206 14.09 -12.60 0.62
C ALA A 206 14.53 -11.17 0.25
N ARG A 207 15.49 -11.07 -0.70
CA ARG A 207 15.94 -9.79 -1.26
C ARG A 207 16.08 -9.91 -2.77
N ILE A 208 15.60 -8.90 -3.50
CA ILE A 208 15.99 -8.69 -4.88
C ILE A 208 17.41 -8.10 -4.93
N THR A 209 18.10 -8.27 -6.03
CA THR A 209 19.43 -7.67 -6.20
C THR A 209 19.36 -6.14 -6.23
N ALA A 210 20.47 -5.48 -5.92
CA ALA A 210 20.57 -4.03 -6.03
C ALA A 210 20.17 -3.54 -7.43
N ALA A 211 20.65 -4.21 -8.47
CA ALA A 211 20.32 -3.90 -9.86
C ALA A 211 18.80 -4.06 -10.16
N GLU A 212 18.12 -5.01 -9.54
CA GLU A 212 16.65 -5.16 -9.66
C GLU A 212 15.93 -4.02 -8.93
N SER A 213 16.39 -3.64 -7.73
CA SER A 213 15.86 -2.52 -6.97
C SER A 213 16.00 -1.21 -7.74
N VAL A 214 17.18 -0.93 -8.30
CA VAL A 214 17.42 0.24 -9.17
C VAL A 214 16.47 0.23 -10.37
N ARG A 215 16.29 -0.92 -11.03
CA ARG A 215 15.36 -1.02 -12.16
C ARG A 215 13.89 -0.79 -11.75
N MET A 216 13.49 -1.22 -10.55
CA MET A 216 12.14 -0.95 -10.06
C MET A 216 11.92 0.54 -9.80
N ILE A 217 12.88 1.19 -9.14
CA ILE A 217 12.83 2.63 -8.85
C ILE A 217 12.89 3.45 -10.14
N ALA A 218 13.78 3.09 -11.10
CA ALA A 218 13.85 3.76 -12.40
C ALA A 218 12.52 3.65 -13.17
N ARG A 219 11.87 2.47 -13.14
CA ARG A 219 10.53 2.31 -13.73
C ARG A 219 9.48 3.16 -13.03
N ALA A 220 9.56 3.29 -11.71
CA ALA A 220 8.64 4.16 -10.97
C ALA A 220 8.85 5.62 -11.37
N GLN A 221 10.09 6.05 -11.57
CA GLN A 221 10.41 7.39 -12.05
C GLN A 221 9.88 7.64 -13.48
N GLU A 222 9.96 6.65 -14.39
CA GLU A 222 9.35 6.72 -15.73
C GLU A 222 7.80 6.86 -15.70
N LEU A 223 7.16 6.54 -14.59
CA LEU A 223 5.71 6.64 -14.39
C LEU A 223 5.26 7.95 -13.76
N LEU A 224 6.19 8.81 -13.35
CA LEU A 224 5.87 10.14 -12.84
C LEU A 224 5.40 11.07 -13.96
N PRO A 225 4.59 12.08 -13.63
CA PRO A 225 4.21 13.11 -14.59
C PRO A 225 5.44 13.86 -15.12
N ALA A 226 5.33 14.37 -16.34
CA ALA A 226 6.36 15.25 -16.90
C ALA A 226 6.51 16.50 -16.03
N GLY A 227 7.77 16.90 -15.77
CA GLY A 227 8.08 18.04 -14.90
C GLY A 227 8.04 17.71 -13.41
N HIS A 228 8.03 16.44 -13.03
CA HIS A 228 8.12 16.03 -11.62
C HIS A 228 9.34 16.63 -10.92
N GLY A 229 9.19 16.91 -9.63
CA GLY A 229 10.26 17.43 -8.79
C GLY A 229 11.38 16.40 -8.49
N PRO A 230 12.34 16.77 -7.65
CA PRO A 230 13.41 15.87 -7.23
C PRO A 230 12.86 14.57 -6.61
N VAL A 231 13.53 13.46 -6.90
CA VAL A 231 13.12 12.13 -6.41
C VAL A 231 14.06 11.66 -5.31
N THR A 232 13.49 11.24 -4.18
CA THR A 232 14.22 10.63 -3.07
C THR A 232 13.66 9.24 -2.78
N ALA A 233 14.51 8.21 -2.72
CA ALA A 233 14.11 6.86 -2.33
C ALA A 233 14.35 6.64 -0.83
N ARG A 234 13.32 6.21 -0.08
CA ARG A 234 13.44 5.71 1.30
C ARG A 234 13.44 4.19 1.29
N VAL A 235 14.45 3.60 1.91
CA VAL A 235 14.70 2.16 1.77
C VAL A 235 15.04 1.56 3.13
N ASP A 236 14.56 0.34 3.37
CA ASP A 236 14.87 -0.42 4.58
C ASP A 236 16.28 -0.99 4.58
N SER A 237 16.79 -1.34 5.76
CA SER A 237 18.09 -2.00 5.95
C SER A 237 18.21 -3.33 5.19
N GLY A 238 17.10 -3.94 4.83
CA GLY A 238 17.04 -5.11 3.97
C GLY A 238 17.65 -4.89 2.58
N PHE A 239 17.63 -3.67 2.07
CA PHE A 239 18.15 -3.30 0.77
C PHE A 239 19.51 -2.59 0.84
N TYR A 240 20.06 -2.39 2.04
CA TYR A 240 21.30 -1.66 2.25
C TYR A 240 22.47 -2.29 1.47
N SER A 241 22.98 -1.57 0.46
CA SER A 241 24.17 -1.97 -0.31
C SER A 241 24.78 -0.79 -1.04
N ALA A 242 26.09 -0.86 -1.27
CA ALA A 242 26.84 0.13 -2.05
C ALA A 242 26.33 0.20 -3.50
N GLU A 243 26.05 -0.96 -4.09
CA GLU A 243 25.55 -1.04 -5.47
C GLU A 243 24.20 -0.34 -5.63
N LEU A 244 23.31 -0.43 -4.63
CA LEU A 244 22.03 0.28 -4.68
C LEU A 244 22.25 1.79 -4.61
N MET A 245 23.07 2.27 -3.68
CA MET A 245 23.38 3.70 -3.53
C MET A 245 23.98 4.29 -4.81
N THR A 246 24.97 3.61 -5.38
CA THR A 246 25.60 4.00 -6.65
C THR A 246 24.60 3.99 -7.80
N GLY A 247 23.76 2.96 -7.86
CA GLY A 247 22.74 2.84 -8.90
C GLY A 247 21.66 3.92 -8.82
N LEU A 248 21.22 4.31 -7.61
CA LEU A 248 20.27 5.40 -7.39
C LEU A 248 20.88 6.75 -7.83
N ARG A 249 22.11 7.06 -7.43
CA ARG A 249 22.82 8.28 -7.86
C ARG A 249 22.96 8.36 -9.39
N ALA A 250 23.27 7.24 -10.04
CA ALA A 250 23.34 7.17 -11.50
C ALA A 250 21.99 7.46 -12.19
N LYS A 251 20.89 7.33 -11.46
CA LYS A 251 19.52 7.68 -11.91
C LYS A 251 19.06 9.05 -11.41
N GLN A 252 19.94 9.83 -10.80
CA GLN A 252 19.61 11.12 -10.19
C GLN A 252 18.50 10.99 -9.12
N VAL A 253 18.44 9.85 -8.45
CA VAL A 253 17.55 9.58 -7.32
C VAL A 253 18.36 9.66 -6.05
N ARG A 254 18.02 10.56 -5.15
CA ARG A 254 18.58 10.62 -3.80
C ARG A 254 18.07 9.47 -2.95
N PHE A 255 18.73 9.23 -1.84
CA PHE A 255 18.29 8.17 -0.95
C PHE A 255 18.38 8.55 0.53
N SER A 256 17.51 7.94 1.30
CA SER A 256 17.57 7.83 2.75
C SER A 256 17.36 6.36 3.11
N MET A 257 18.37 5.71 3.69
CA MET A 257 18.44 4.27 3.80
C MET A 257 18.76 3.84 5.23
N SER A 258 17.91 3.00 5.84
CA SER A 258 18.27 2.39 7.12
C SER A 258 19.55 1.58 6.97
N ALA A 259 20.52 1.78 7.86
CA ALA A 259 21.76 1.03 7.85
C ALA A 259 21.77 -0.09 8.89
N PRO A 260 22.41 -1.24 8.58
CA PRO A 260 22.59 -2.32 9.54
C PRO A 260 23.54 -1.89 10.66
N ARG A 261 23.39 -2.48 11.84
CA ARG A 261 24.21 -2.19 13.04
C ARG A 261 25.55 -2.92 12.97
N THR A 262 26.45 -2.47 12.09
CA THR A 262 27.78 -3.04 11.96
C THR A 262 28.78 -2.40 12.92
N THR A 263 29.93 -3.04 13.13
CA THR A 263 31.02 -2.48 13.93
C THR A 263 31.43 -1.08 13.44
N ARG A 264 31.37 -0.84 12.14
CA ARG A 264 31.65 0.46 11.52
C ARG A 264 30.64 1.54 11.97
N MET A 265 29.34 1.21 11.96
CA MET A 265 28.29 2.13 12.41
C MET A 265 28.43 2.46 13.91
N TRP A 266 28.70 1.46 14.71
CA TRP A 266 28.97 1.65 16.14
C TRP A 266 30.20 2.52 16.40
N ARG A 267 31.27 2.34 15.64
CA ARG A 267 32.49 3.17 15.75
C ARG A 267 32.19 4.63 15.37
N ALA A 268 31.50 4.85 14.26
CA ALA A 268 31.11 6.20 13.82
C ALA A 268 30.22 6.90 14.85
N MET A 269 29.24 6.21 15.40
CA MET A 269 28.37 6.73 16.46
C MET A 269 29.14 7.13 17.72
N ARG A 270 30.10 6.33 18.16
CA ARG A 270 30.91 6.65 19.37
C ARG A 270 31.79 7.88 19.21
N ALA A 271 32.06 8.32 18.00
CA ALA A 271 32.79 9.55 17.73
C ALA A 271 31.91 10.81 17.81
N ILE A 272 30.60 10.68 17.95
CA ILE A 272 29.68 11.82 18.07
C ILE A 272 29.80 12.40 19.49
N PRO A 273 30.14 13.68 19.64
CA PRO A 273 30.24 14.32 20.95
C PRO A 273 28.83 14.50 21.56
N GLU A 274 28.74 14.46 22.89
CA GLU A 274 27.45 14.52 23.60
C GLU A 274 26.66 15.80 23.31
N GLN A 275 27.32 16.91 23.13
CA GLN A 275 26.68 18.19 22.80
C GLN A 275 26.12 18.29 21.37
N ALA A 276 26.40 17.32 20.51
CA ALA A 276 25.88 17.29 19.14
C ALA A 276 24.47 16.65 19.02
N TRP A 277 23.96 16.08 20.11
CA TRP A 277 22.65 15.46 20.14
C TRP A 277 21.55 16.51 20.33
N ALA A 278 20.60 16.54 19.39
CA ALA A 278 19.41 17.39 19.44
C ALA A 278 18.14 16.55 19.55
N ASP A 279 17.06 17.09 20.08
CA ASP A 279 15.80 16.39 20.21
C ASP A 279 15.18 16.08 18.85
N ALA A 280 14.62 14.88 18.70
CA ALA A 280 13.93 14.45 17.49
C ALA A 280 12.57 15.13 17.34
N ILE A 281 12.18 15.47 16.12
CA ILE A 281 10.84 16.02 15.82
C ILE A 281 9.78 14.99 16.22
N GLU A 282 8.76 15.42 16.98
CA GLU A 282 7.59 14.61 17.35
C GLU A 282 7.92 13.22 17.94
N MET A 283 9.02 13.11 18.68
CA MET A 283 9.40 11.84 19.32
C MET A 283 10.02 12.10 20.70
N HIS A 284 9.18 12.08 21.73
CA HIS A 284 9.61 12.29 23.09
C HIS A 284 10.69 11.28 23.54
N GLY A 285 11.75 11.76 24.19
CA GLY A 285 12.85 10.94 24.69
C GLY A 285 13.79 10.39 23.59
N ALA A 286 13.66 10.87 22.37
CA ALA A 286 14.56 10.56 21.27
C ALA A 286 15.44 11.75 20.92
N GLN A 287 16.71 11.47 20.62
CA GLN A 287 17.67 12.45 20.14
C GLN A 287 18.34 12.00 18.86
N VAL A 288 18.78 12.97 18.07
CA VAL A 288 19.39 12.75 16.75
C VAL A 288 20.70 13.50 16.68
N ALA A 289 21.69 12.87 16.09
CA ALA A 289 22.97 13.49 15.76
C ALA A 289 23.47 13.00 14.42
N GLU A 290 24.48 13.66 13.89
CA GLU A 290 25.06 13.34 12.59
C GLU A 290 26.58 13.18 12.70
N THR A 291 27.10 12.26 11.91
CA THR A 291 28.54 12.14 11.63
C THR A 291 28.74 11.74 10.18
N GLU A 292 29.96 11.82 9.73
CA GLU A 292 30.35 11.43 8.38
C GLU A 292 30.67 9.94 8.30
N LEU A 293 30.17 9.28 7.28
CA LEU A 293 30.51 7.90 6.97
C LEU A 293 31.53 7.88 5.82
N ALA A 294 32.80 7.63 6.15
CA ALA A 294 33.87 7.59 5.17
C ALA A 294 33.64 6.51 4.10
N PRO A 295 34.00 6.77 2.84
CA PRO A 295 33.70 5.90 1.69
C PRO A 295 34.68 4.73 1.54
N SER A 296 34.75 3.79 2.48
CA SER A 296 35.73 2.69 2.40
C SER A 296 35.44 1.62 1.35
N ASP A 297 34.15 1.42 1.00
CA ASP A 297 33.73 0.30 0.16
C ASP A 297 33.13 0.71 -1.18
N TRP A 298 32.87 2.00 -1.40
CA TRP A 298 32.16 2.50 -2.56
C TRP A 298 32.94 3.57 -3.37
N GLY A 299 34.16 3.90 -2.98
CA GLY A 299 35.03 4.81 -3.77
C GLY A 299 34.46 6.19 -4.07
N HIS A 300 33.43 6.62 -3.35
CA HIS A 300 32.68 7.86 -3.55
C HIS A 300 32.87 8.82 -2.36
N GLU A 301 32.33 10.02 -2.50
CA GLU A 301 32.31 11.02 -1.45
C GLU A 301 31.68 10.51 -0.16
N PRO A 302 32.10 11.08 1.00
CA PRO A 302 31.49 10.75 2.28
C PRO A 302 29.97 10.89 2.27
N LEU A 303 29.30 10.02 2.99
CA LEU A 303 27.86 10.06 3.18
C LEU A 303 27.53 10.59 4.56
N ARG A 304 26.38 11.21 4.71
CA ARG A 304 25.84 11.60 6.00
C ARG A 304 25.33 10.36 6.73
N LEU A 305 25.79 10.13 7.95
CA LEU A 305 25.26 9.11 8.86
C LEU A 305 24.46 9.80 9.95
N ILE A 306 23.14 9.69 9.84
CA ILE A 306 22.23 10.19 10.84
C ILE A 306 21.99 9.09 11.88
N VAL A 307 22.20 9.42 13.14
CA VAL A 307 22.04 8.48 14.25
C VAL A 307 20.93 8.96 15.15
N ARG A 308 19.93 8.12 15.40
CA ARG A 308 18.92 8.38 16.42
C ARG A 308 19.18 7.50 17.62
N ARG A 309 19.11 8.08 18.84
CA ARG A 309 19.10 7.37 20.09
C ARG A 309 17.78 7.58 20.83
N VAL A 310 17.31 6.53 21.51
CA VAL A 310 16.10 6.57 22.34
C VAL A 310 16.43 6.01 23.70
N SER A 311 16.12 6.73 24.75
CA SER A 311 16.33 6.25 26.12
C SER A 311 15.44 5.02 26.39
N VAL A 312 16.00 3.99 26.99
CA VAL A 312 15.33 2.72 27.34
C VAL A 312 15.72 2.37 28.79
N SER A 313 14.73 2.18 29.64
CA SER A 313 14.97 1.81 31.03
C SER A 313 15.38 0.33 31.18
N ALA A 314 16.07 -0.01 32.26
CA ALA A 314 16.41 -1.39 32.61
C ALA A 314 15.15 -2.26 32.70
N GLU A 315 14.06 -1.70 33.24
CA GLU A 315 12.77 -2.39 33.34
C GLU A 315 12.20 -2.75 31.97
N GLU A 316 12.26 -1.85 30.98
CA GLU A 316 11.84 -2.13 29.60
C GLU A 316 12.71 -3.19 28.92
N ILE A 317 14.02 -3.23 29.22
CA ILE A 317 14.94 -4.25 28.71
C ILE A 317 14.63 -5.63 29.33
N HIS A 318 14.15 -5.69 30.57
CA HIS A 318 13.80 -6.93 31.26
C HIS A 318 12.39 -7.43 30.93
N ARG A 319 11.45 -6.57 30.51
CA ARG A 319 10.05 -6.91 30.20
C ARG A 319 9.85 -7.47 28.77
N GLY A 320 9.13 -8.60 28.66
CA GLY A 320 8.34 -9.03 27.50
C GLY A 320 9.02 -9.47 26.21
N CYS A 321 8.20 -9.78 25.21
CA CYS A 321 8.56 -10.32 23.88
C CYS A 321 9.39 -9.36 22.98
N ALA A 322 9.41 -8.08 23.29
CA ALA A 322 10.22 -7.08 22.58
C ALA A 322 11.73 -7.15 22.95
N ARG A 323 12.11 -7.94 23.94
CA ARG A 323 13.46 -8.05 24.49
C ARG A 323 14.56 -8.29 23.45
N ALA A 324 14.41 -9.30 22.62
CA ALA A 324 15.46 -9.69 21.66
C ALA A 324 15.68 -8.60 20.61
N ARG A 325 14.59 -7.96 20.15
CA ARG A 325 14.65 -6.93 19.13
C ARG A 325 15.26 -5.63 19.66
N ARG A 326 14.92 -5.20 20.87
CA ARG A 326 15.51 -4.02 21.52
C ARG A 326 16.98 -4.24 21.89
N ARG A 327 17.33 -5.39 22.44
CA ARG A 327 18.71 -5.72 22.81
C ARG A 327 19.68 -5.59 21.66
N SER A 328 19.31 -5.98 20.44
CA SER A 328 20.15 -5.82 19.25
C SER A 328 20.36 -4.35 18.82
N THR A 329 19.61 -3.42 19.40
CA THR A 329 19.72 -1.98 19.12
C THR A 329 20.58 -1.22 20.13
N ILE A 330 21.05 -1.91 21.18
CA ILE A 330 21.87 -1.38 22.26
C ILE A 330 23.30 -1.85 22.06
N PRO A 331 24.33 -1.02 22.28
CA PRO A 331 25.72 -1.47 22.29
C PRO A 331 25.93 -2.59 23.32
N ALA A 332 26.69 -3.61 22.96
CA ALA A 332 26.82 -4.82 23.78
C ALA A 332 27.39 -4.55 25.19
N ASP A 333 28.35 -3.64 25.29
CA ASP A 333 28.93 -3.16 26.54
C ASP A 333 27.88 -2.47 27.44
N GLN A 334 27.11 -1.56 26.91
CA GLN A 334 26.04 -0.88 27.66
C GLN A 334 24.90 -1.84 28.05
N LEU A 335 24.55 -2.75 27.16
CA LEU A 335 23.55 -3.78 27.46
C LEU A 335 23.99 -4.64 28.62
N GLN A 336 25.29 -5.07 28.68
CA GLN A 336 25.82 -5.86 29.76
C GLN A 336 25.75 -5.09 31.11
N MET A 337 26.15 -3.81 31.11
CA MET A 337 26.07 -2.96 32.31
C MET A 337 24.63 -2.83 32.86
N VAL A 338 23.64 -2.77 32.00
CA VAL A 338 22.22 -2.77 32.43
C VAL A 338 21.82 -4.13 32.98
N LEU A 339 22.24 -5.22 32.34
CA LEU A 339 21.91 -6.57 32.82
C LEU A 339 22.56 -6.90 34.16
N ASP A 340 23.74 -6.33 34.45
CA ASP A 340 24.47 -6.45 35.69
C ASP A 340 23.98 -5.50 36.79
N GLY A 341 22.95 -4.67 36.50
CA GLY A 341 22.38 -3.71 37.43
C GLY A 341 23.27 -2.49 37.71
N GLN A 342 24.25 -2.21 36.84
CA GLN A 342 25.16 -1.08 36.95
C GLN A 342 24.57 0.20 36.33
N LEU A 343 23.57 0.08 35.46
CA LEU A 343 22.86 1.18 34.82
C LEU A 343 21.34 0.98 34.88
N ASP A 344 20.61 2.01 35.29
CA ASP A 344 19.14 2.03 35.33
C ASP A 344 18.51 2.30 33.95
N SER A 345 19.29 2.84 33.03
CA SER A 345 18.85 3.13 31.65
C SER A 345 20.04 3.14 30.68
N THR A 346 19.74 2.99 29.41
CA THR A 346 20.71 3.14 28.30
C THR A 346 20.00 3.64 27.05
N TYR A 347 20.73 3.72 25.94
CA TYR A 347 20.16 4.14 24.66
C TYR A 347 20.07 3.00 23.64
N ALA A 348 18.94 2.94 22.97
CA ALA A 348 18.75 2.16 21.75
C ALA A 348 19.04 3.02 20.52
N TYR A 349 19.79 2.50 19.55
CA TYR A 349 20.27 3.27 18.40
C TYR A 349 19.71 2.75 17.09
N SER A 350 19.47 3.69 16.14
CA SER A 350 19.19 3.40 14.75
C SER A 350 20.01 4.32 13.85
N PHE A 351 20.35 3.80 12.67
CA PHE A 351 21.27 4.42 11.73
C PHE A 351 20.59 4.63 10.39
N ILE A 352 20.76 5.83 9.81
CA ILE A 352 20.27 6.21 8.49
C ILE A 352 21.47 6.76 7.71
N VAL A 353 21.69 6.22 6.51
CA VAL A 353 22.66 6.74 5.57
C VAL A 353 21.94 7.48 4.46
N THR A 354 22.42 8.68 4.13
CA THR A 354 21.78 9.53 3.13
C THR A 354 22.80 10.34 2.32
N ASP A 355 22.42 10.68 1.08
CA ASP A 355 23.12 11.65 0.23
C ASP A 355 22.32 12.96 0.07
N ILE A 356 21.24 13.15 0.82
CA ILE A 356 20.50 14.42 0.86
C ILE A 356 21.43 15.49 1.47
N PRO A 357 21.71 16.60 0.79
CA PRO A 357 22.58 17.65 1.33
C PRO A 357 22.02 18.28 2.60
N ALA A 358 22.90 18.71 3.50
CA ALA A 358 22.50 19.42 4.73
C ALA A 358 21.81 20.77 4.44
N SER A 359 22.07 21.35 3.27
CA SER A 359 21.40 22.58 2.80
C SER A 359 19.93 22.36 2.41
N GLU A 360 19.50 21.11 2.18
CA GLU A 360 18.11 20.78 1.82
C GLU A 360 17.34 20.23 3.00
N LYS A 361 17.95 19.32 3.76
CA LYS A 361 17.35 18.78 5.01
C LYS A 361 18.42 18.71 6.10
N THR A 362 18.14 19.33 7.22
CA THR A 362 18.95 19.24 8.43
C THR A 362 18.97 17.79 8.98
N THR A 363 19.82 17.52 9.94
CA THR A 363 19.95 16.22 10.61
C THR A 363 18.61 15.70 11.15
N ILE A 364 17.89 16.57 11.86
CA ILE A 364 16.61 16.21 12.48
C ILE A 364 15.49 16.05 11.45
N GLU A 365 15.51 16.82 10.37
CA GLU A 365 14.56 16.70 9.27
C GLU A 365 14.78 15.42 8.46
N VAL A 366 16.04 15.00 8.23
CA VAL A 366 16.32 13.71 7.57
C VAL A 366 15.79 12.53 8.40
N GLU A 367 16.00 12.57 9.73
CA GLU A 367 15.46 11.52 10.60
C GLU A 367 13.94 11.49 10.57
N HIS A 368 13.29 12.63 10.72
CA HIS A 368 11.84 12.76 10.65
C HIS A 368 11.31 12.27 9.31
N PHE A 369 11.89 12.73 8.20
CA PHE A 369 11.56 12.29 6.83
C PHE A 369 11.69 10.78 6.68
N HIS A 370 12.81 10.19 7.15
CA HIS A 370 13.00 8.74 7.06
C HIS A 370 11.99 7.97 7.89
N ARG A 371 11.67 8.45 9.09
CA ARG A 371 10.71 7.81 10.01
C ARG A 371 9.28 7.79 9.46
N GLN A 372 8.89 8.76 8.65
CA GLN A 372 7.60 8.76 7.96
C GLN A 372 7.41 7.52 7.04
N ARG A 373 8.48 6.78 6.72
CA ARG A 373 8.39 5.48 6.04
C ARG A 373 7.50 4.47 6.80
N ALA A 374 7.42 4.57 8.12
CA ALA A 374 6.53 3.73 8.93
C ALA A 374 5.04 3.85 8.51
N GLN A 375 4.62 4.97 7.93
CA GLN A 375 3.26 5.15 7.39
C GLN A 375 2.98 4.20 6.22
N ILE A 376 4.02 3.81 5.46
CA ILE A 376 3.88 2.84 4.38
C ILE A 376 3.80 1.42 4.88
N GLU A 377 4.57 1.08 5.90
CA GLU A 377 4.40 -0.21 6.58
C GLU A 377 2.96 -0.38 7.08
N GLU A 378 2.34 0.70 7.55
CA GLU A 378 0.94 0.72 7.96
C GLU A 378 -0.02 0.58 6.77
N ARG A 379 0.27 1.17 5.62
CA ARG A 379 -0.50 0.99 4.37
C ARG A 379 -0.37 -0.43 3.80
N PHE A 380 0.82 -1.02 3.82
CA PHE A 380 1.00 -2.42 3.45
C PHE A 380 0.34 -3.36 4.46
N LYS A 381 0.38 -3.01 5.72
CA LYS A 381 -0.39 -3.71 6.77
C LYS A 381 -1.88 -3.60 6.49
N ASP A 382 -2.38 -2.45 6.06
CA ASP A 382 -3.76 -2.28 5.63
C ASP A 382 -4.06 -3.07 4.34
N ALA A 383 -3.17 -3.08 3.37
CA ALA A 383 -3.28 -3.92 2.18
C ALA A 383 -3.26 -5.43 2.51
N LYS A 384 -2.56 -5.85 3.57
CA LYS A 384 -2.60 -7.23 4.09
C LYS A 384 -3.84 -7.52 4.92
N LEU A 385 -4.23 -6.62 5.82
CA LEU A 385 -5.31 -6.85 6.79
C LEU A 385 -6.67 -6.40 6.26
N GLY A 386 -6.69 -5.41 5.39
CA GLY A 386 -7.88 -4.80 4.83
C GLY A 386 -8.10 -5.11 3.34
N GLN A 387 -7.07 -5.55 2.63
CA GLN A 387 -7.08 -5.93 1.21
C GLN A 387 -6.51 -7.35 1.04
N PRO A 388 -6.72 -8.01 -0.10
CA PRO A 388 -6.44 -9.45 -0.28
C PRO A 388 -4.97 -9.82 -0.46
N LEU A 389 -4.02 -9.01 0.05
CA LEU A 389 -2.60 -9.38 0.05
C LEU A 389 -2.20 -10.31 1.20
N ARG A 390 -3.15 -10.63 2.09
CA ARG A 390 -2.94 -11.66 3.11
C ARG A 390 -2.74 -13.05 2.50
N HIS A 391 -3.35 -13.28 1.34
CA HIS A 391 -3.26 -14.55 0.61
C HIS A 391 -2.92 -14.30 -0.85
N LEU A 392 -2.13 -15.19 -1.43
CA LEU A 392 -1.94 -15.30 -2.86
C LEU A 392 -2.65 -16.58 -3.33
N PRO A 393 -3.88 -16.47 -3.86
CA PRO A 393 -4.87 -17.55 -3.88
C PRO A 393 -4.70 -18.54 -5.01
N SER A 394 -3.55 -18.56 -5.71
CA SER A 394 -3.32 -19.45 -6.84
C SER A 394 -2.01 -20.23 -6.70
N GLY A 395 -1.99 -21.48 -7.16
CA GLY A 395 -0.78 -22.25 -7.37
C GLY A 395 0.07 -21.78 -8.56
N ASP A 396 -0.33 -20.73 -9.28
CA ASP A 396 0.39 -20.21 -10.44
C ASP A 396 0.85 -18.78 -10.19
N ILE A 397 2.16 -18.54 -10.31
CA ILE A 397 2.77 -17.23 -10.01
C ILE A 397 2.24 -16.10 -10.91
N ASN A 398 1.87 -16.38 -12.16
CA ASN A 398 1.33 -15.34 -13.03
C ASN A 398 -0.08 -14.94 -12.61
N ALA A 399 -0.91 -15.90 -12.17
CA ALA A 399 -2.22 -15.61 -11.61
C ALA A 399 -2.07 -14.77 -10.32
N ASN A 400 -1.11 -15.12 -9.46
CA ASN A 400 -0.81 -14.35 -8.25
C ASN A 400 -0.25 -12.94 -8.57
N ARG A 401 0.52 -12.77 -9.65
CA ARG A 401 0.95 -11.44 -10.12
C ARG A 401 -0.23 -10.56 -10.50
N VAL A 402 -1.21 -11.11 -11.21
CA VAL A 402 -2.43 -10.36 -11.58
C VAL A 402 -3.25 -10.05 -10.34
N TRP A 403 -3.37 -11.00 -9.41
CA TRP A 403 -4.06 -10.80 -8.14
C TRP A 403 -3.43 -9.66 -7.31
N LEU A 404 -2.10 -9.68 -7.16
CA LEU A 404 -1.33 -8.60 -6.53
C LEU A 404 -1.56 -7.26 -7.25
N THR A 405 -1.48 -7.24 -8.59
CA THR A 405 -1.68 -6.02 -9.37
C THR A 405 -3.09 -5.45 -9.20
N ALA A 406 -4.11 -6.31 -9.17
CA ALA A 406 -5.48 -5.90 -8.88
C ALA A 406 -5.63 -5.33 -7.46
N ALA A 407 -4.93 -5.90 -6.47
CA ALA A 407 -4.91 -5.38 -5.10
C ALA A 407 -4.24 -4.00 -5.02
N LEU A 408 -3.14 -3.79 -5.73
CA LEU A 408 -2.49 -2.48 -5.81
C LEU A 408 -3.34 -1.46 -6.60
N MET A 409 -4.06 -1.89 -7.63
CA MET A 409 -5.07 -1.07 -8.32
C MET A 409 -6.18 -0.67 -7.35
N ALA A 410 -6.72 -1.59 -6.57
CA ALA A 410 -7.72 -1.33 -5.54
C ALA A 410 -7.20 -0.34 -4.48
N LEU A 411 -5.94 -0.48 -4.05
CA LEU A 411 -5.27 0.45 -3.15
C LEU A 411 -5.18 1.85 -3.76
N ASN A 412 -4.74 1.97 -5.01
CA ASN A 412 -4.63 3.26 -5.71
C ASN A 412 -5.99 3.92 -5.89
N ILE A 413 -7.02 3.17 -6.29
CA ILE A 413 -8.39 3.68 -6.40
C ILE A 413 -8.88 4.18 -5.04
N THR A 414 -8.70 3.40 -3.97
CA THR A 414 -9.13 3.81 -2.63
C THR A 414 -8.38 5.03 -2.12
N ALA A 415 -7.08 5.17 -2.41
CA ALA A 415 -6.31 6.36 -2.07
C ALA A 415 -6.86 7.60 -2.78
N ILE A 416 -7.13 7.52 -4.08
CA ILE A 416 -7.73 8.61 -4.86
C ILE A 416 -9.14 8.96 -4.35
N LEU A 417 -9.97 7.96 -4.04
CA LEU A 417 -11.30 8.20 -3.51
C LEU A 417 -11.26 8.86 -2.12
N CYS A 418 -10.24 8.58 -1.30
CA CYS A 418 -10.01 9.31 -0.05
C CYS A 418 -9.65 10.77 -0.30
N ASP A 419 -8.83 11.06 -1.31
CA ASP A 419 -8.48 12.43 -1.71
C ASP A 419 -9.71 13.21 -2.24
N LEU A 420 -10.64 12.52 -2.90
CA LEU A 420 -11.89 13.08 -3.41
C LEU A 420 -13.03 13.12 -2.37
N SER A 421 -12.85 12.47 -1.23
CA SER A 421 -13.85 12.48 -0.16
C SER A 421 -13.69 13.71 0.72
N PRO A 422 -14.80 14.29 1.22
CA PRO A 422 -14.70 15.38 2.21
C PRO A 422 -13.91 14.88 3.42
N ALA A 423 -13.06 15.75 3.97
CA ALA A 423 -12.35 15.49 5.22
C ALA A 423 -13.41 15.12 6.26
N ALA A 424 -13.48 13.83 6.61
CA ALA A 424 -14.69 13.35 7.24
C ALA A 424 -14.86 13.92 8.62
N ALA A 425 -15.96 14.56 8.79
CA ALA A 425 -16.74 14.65 10.02
C ALA A 425 -17.07 13.27 10.66
N ALA A 426 -16.10 12.39 10.81
CA ALA A 426 -16.33 10.99 11.17
C ALA A 426 -15.66 10.57 12.49
N SER A 427 -15.07 11.49 13.23
CA SER A 427 -14.50 11.21 14.56
C SER A 427 -15.20 11.95 15.71
N GLY A 428 -16.24 12.76 15.46
CA GLY A 428 -16.85 13.57 16.52
C GLY A 428 -15.93 14.63 17.12
N GLN A 429 -14.70 14.73 16.66
CA GLN A 429 -13.76 15.83 16.90
C GLN A 429 -13.73 16.71 15.66
N ALA A 430 -13.70 18.03 15.87
CA ALA A 430 -13.58 18.98 14.77
C ALA A 430 -12.36 18.60 13.92
N PRO A 431 -12.51 18.44 12.60
CA PRO A 431 -11.36 18.12 11.76
C PRO A 431 -10.40 19.29 11.79
N ASP A 432 -9.13 19.01 12.07
CA ASP A 432 -8.06 19.86 11.64
C ASP A 432 -8.12 19.89 10.11
N ASN A 433 -8.40 21.07 9.51
CA ASN A 433 -8.84 21.22 8.11
C ASN A 433 -7.81 20.78 7.06
N ASP A 434 -6.61 20.34 7.46
CA ASP A 434 -5.51 20.00 6.56
C ASP A 434 -5.18 18.50 6.45
N THR A 435 -5.89 17.62 7.17
CA THR A 435 -5.57 16.19 7.12
C THR A 435 -6.57 15.42 6.26
N PRO A 436 -6.17 14.91 5.07
CA PRO A 436 -7.07 14.13 4.22
C PRO A 436 -7.54 12.86 4.93
N LEU A 437 -8.74 12.39 4.55
CA LEU A 437 -9.38 11.18 5.08
C LEU A 437 -8.53 9.93 4.81
N ARG A 438 -7.52 9.67 5.62
CA ARG A 438 -6.71 8.45 5.55
C ARG A 438 -7.35 7.38 6.42
N ARG A 439 -8.25 6.58 5.82
CA ARG A 439 -8.86 5.45 6.51
C ARG A 439 -8.39 4.13 5.94
N HIS A 440 -8.26 3.15 6.84
CA HIS A 440 -7.95 1.78 6.46
C HIS A 440 -9.05 1.19 5.57
N ALA A 441 -8.67 0.34 4.62
CA ALA A 441 -9.58 -0.29 3.66
C ALA A 441 -10.78 -0.98 4.32
N LYS A 442 -10.58 -1.61 5.49
CA LYS A 442 -11.64 -2.21 6.28
C LYS A 442 -12.68 -1.20 6.78
N ALA A 443 -12.24 0.00 7.16
CA ALA A 443 -13.14 1.08 7.56
C ALA A 443 -13.88 1.65 6.34
N LEU A 444 -13.17 1.85 5.21
CA LEU A 444 -13.78 2.32 3.96
C LEU A 444 -14.84 1.37 3.42
N ARG A 445 -14.63 0.04 3.52
CA ARG A 445 -15.67 -0.92 3.16
C ARG A 445 -16.97 -0.69 3.94
N ARG A 446 -16.87 -0.49 5.23
CA ARG A 446 -18.06 -0.27 6.09
C ARG A 446 -18.72 1.09 5.83
N ILE A 447 -17.94 2.11 5.47
CA ILE A 447 -18.40 3.49 5.33
C ILE A 447 -18.90 3.78 3.91
N LEU A 448 -18.19 3.28 2.91
CA LEU A 448 -18.43 3.64 1.51
C LEU A 448 -18.80 2.45 0.63
N PHE A 449 -18.15 1.28 0.74
CA PHE A 449 -18.23 0.28 -0.32
C PHE A 449 -19.25 -0.82 -0.08
N CYS A 450 -19.24 -1.45 1.12
CA CYS A 450 -20.14 -2.54 1.46
C CYS A 450 -21.35 -1.99 2.21
N VAL A 451 -22.10 -1.12 1.54
CA VAL A 451 -23.33 -0.50 2.05
C VAL A 451 -24.51 -1.16 1.38
N PRO A 452 -25.49 -1.71 2.14
CA PRO A 452 -26.67 -2.30 1.54
C PRO A 452 -27.58 -1.20 0.96
N ALA A 453 -28.17 -1.49 -0.20
CA ALA A 453 -29.15 -0.60 -0.81
C ALA A 453 -30.13 -1.36 -1.71
N ARG A 454 -31.26 -0.71 -2.03
CA ARG A 454 -32.12 -1.11 -3.15
C ARG A 454 -31.77 -0.31 -4.39
N VAL A 455 -31.56 -1.00 -5.49
CA VAL A 455 -31.34 -0.41 -6.82
C VAL A 455 -32.68 -0.30 -7.53
N ILE A 456 -33.20 0.91 -7.65
CA ILE A 456 -34.44 1.19 -8.37
C ILE A 456 -34.11 1.71 -9.73
N ARG A 457 -34.62 1.06 -10.77
CA ARG A 457 -34.45 1.45 -12.16
C ARG A 457 -35.75 1.97 -12.74
N THR A 458 -35.72 3.17 -13.25
CA THR A 458 -36.75 3.74 -14.10
C THR A 458 -36.23 3.86 -15.52
N ALA A 459 -37.07 4.25 -16.48
CA ALA A 459 -36.64 4.39 -17.88
C ALA A 459 -35.47 5.38 -18.08
N ARG A 460 -35.25 6.30 -17.16
CA ARG A 460 -34.27 7.41 -17.30
C ARG A 460 -33.24 7.50 -16.16
N GLN A 461 -33.44 6.76 -15.06
CA GLN A 461 -32.63 6.96 -13.86
C GLN A 461 -32.44 5.67 -13.07
N ILE A 462 -31.24 5.54 -12.49
CA ILE A 462 -30.96 4.55 -11.44
C ILE A 462 -30.87 5.30 -10.12
N THR A 463 -31.69 4.88 -9.15
CA THR A 463 -31.71 5.44 -7.80
C THR A 463 -31.27 4.38 -6.80
N LEU A 464 -30.32 4.73 -5.94
CA LEU A 464 -29.91 3.90 -4.81
C LEU A 464 -30.70 4.35 -3.59
N ARG A 465 -31.52 3.45 -3.02
CA ARG A 465 -32.16 3.68 -1.73
C ARG A 465 -31.34 3.02 -0.65
N LEU A 466 -30.67 3.84 0.13
CA LEU A 466 -29.88 3.48 1.30
C LEU A 466 -30.79 3.40 2.52
N PRO A 467 -30.39 2.70 3.61
CA PRO A 467 -31.11 2.77 4.89
C PRO A 467 -31.25 4.22 5.37
N ASP A 468 -32.40 4.57 5.95
CA ASP A 468 -32.69 5.89 6.52
C ASP A 468 -31.74 6.28 7.66
N SER A 469 -31.20 5.28 8.37
CA SER A 469 -30.22 5.42 9.44
C SER A 469 -28.75 5.47 8.95
N PHE A 470 -28.52 5.55 7.64
CA PHE A 470 -27.17 5.57 7.10
C PHE A 470 -26.46 6.90 7.37
N ARG A 471 -25.70 6.95 8.44
CA ARG A 471 -25.05 8.17 8.97
C ARG A 471 -23.94 8.76 8.12
N TYR A 472 -23.49 8.07 7.07
CA TYR A 472 -22.43 8.54 6.16
C TYR A 472 -22.99 8.95 4.79
N LEU A 473 -24.30 9.25 4.69
CA LEU A 473 -24.95 9.61 3.44
C LEU A 473 -24.27 10.80 2.77
N ASP A 474 -24.00 11.87 3.53
CA ASP A 474 -23.38 13.07 2.99
C ASP A 474 -21.96 12.78 2.43
N THR A 475 -21.16 12.04 3.17
CA THR A 475 -19.82 11.61 2.70
C THR A 475 -19.93 10.76 1.44
N PHE A 476 -20.88 9.83 1.41
CA PHE A 476 -21.12 8.95 0.26
C PHE A 476 -21.51 9.77 -0.98
N GLN A 477 -22.48 10.66 -0.83
CA GLN A 477 -23.01 11.49 -1.90
C GLN A 477 -21.96 12.47 -2.42
N GLN A 478 -21.29 13.19 -1.53
CA GLN A 478 -20.25 14.14 -1.89
C GLN A 478 -19.05 13.46 -2.57
N THR A 479 -18.66 12.27 -2.11
CA THR A 479 -17.60 11.48 -2.78
C THR A 479 -18.04 11.09 -4.20
N TYR A 480 -19.29 10.66 -4.37
CA TYR A 480 -19.83 10.34 -5.68
C TYR A 480 -19.87 11.56 -6.59
N ASP A 481 -20.33 12.71 -6.10
CA ASP A 481 -20.43 13.96 -6.85
C ASP A 481 -19.04 14.47 -7.28
N ASN A 482 -18.04 14.40 -6.40
CA ASN A 482 -16.66 14.76 -6.72
C ASN A 482 -16.05 13.82 -7.78
N VAL A 483 -16.34 12.51 -7.71
CA VAL A 483 -15.96 11.56 -8.76
C VAL A 483 -16.69 11.84 -10.06
N TYR A 484 -17.97 12.17 -10.01
CA TYR A 484 -18.78 12.51 -11.18
C TYR A 484 -18.29 13.78 -11.87
N ALA A 485 -17.72 14.72 -11.13
CA ALA A 485 -17.14 15.95 -11.64
C ALA A 485 -15.78 15.76 -12.34
N LEU A 486 -15.11 14.62 -12.19
CA LEU A 486 -13.90 14.32 -12.96
C LEU A 486 -14.25 14.34 -14.46
N GLY A 487 -13.66 15.25 -15.21
CA GLY A 487 -14.00 15.62 -16.59
C GLY A 487 -13.63 14.60 -17.67
#